data_e4c54ca2c45b83ef3a6ec34ef2ea9cd1
#
_entry.id   e4c54ca2c45b83ef3a6ec34ef2ea9cd1
#
_cell.length_a   1.000
_cell.length_b   1.000
_cell.length_c   1.000
_cell.angle_alpha   90.00
_cell.angle_beta   90.00
_cell.angle_gamma   90.00
#
_symmetry.space_group_name_H-M   'P 1'
#
loop_
_entity.id
_entity.type
_entity.pdbx_description
1 polymer ?
#
loop_
_entity_poly.entity_id
_entity_poly.type
_entity_poly.pdbx_seq_one_letter_code
_entity_poly.pdbx_strand_id
1 'polypeptide(L)'
;MFGMKKKKEEGPAPFSFKDLFSDSQQERATMAKDQIAALLNTTPEALAAFEASYQRDILNNTTENGHFFEVSAKQAAETIPSVDPSEAAKALYDRIVKELISQTPILDYDGKKLQYLDPQNMLGNDDKRVTADEINALPESMRPQLSGDLMLRDMPQDSTCASLLFFYKEWQEATDPKKKDFAYHHFRQGLDILDLDAITYEMLSRNRNSISHWLPALCEAVGKQDFFKVPKTRVIKVPLTMLQLSRLDYGRLTSGTMKVVDQFCFQVFDLDTTKDYFIKTGTFSSKFDFRNARVTGAKEVLELGEYLLYIQNQGQMMASPLAIPCIYGACTTNEWVVREFIHDVEGNPHIYKGMPLRTEYRVFIDCEAGKVIGINPYWDPDVMKKRFGHEPDANSPHQVHDYIIYKAHEEKLMGRYHTHKDIVVNNIEAMIPDMAASGLTGQWSVDVMQNGDDFYIIDMALAATSALSECVPKDILKAEKEDWLPRLTEKKGA
;
A
#
# COMPACT_ATOMS: atom_id res chain seq x y z
N MET A 1 -4.48 67.00 1.58
CA MET A 1 -3.91 65.85 2.39
C MET A 1 -4.77 64.64 2.17
N PHE A 2 -4.43 63.81 1.21
CA PHE A 2 -5.14 62.54 0.96
C PHE A 2 -4.36 61.42 1.63
N GLY A 3 -4.95 60.89 2.69
CA GLY A 3 -4.38 59.73 3.38
C GLY A 3 -4.61 58.46 2.57
N MET A 4 -3.56 57.93 1.97
CA MET A 4 -3.55 56.60 1.40
C MET A 4 -3.58 55.58 2.55
N LYS A 5 -4.72 54.91 2.73
CA LYS A 5 -4.80 53.70 3.55
C LYS A 5 -3.97 52.61 2.86
N LYS A 6 -2.85 52.21 3.47
CA LYS A 6 -2.15 50.95 3.10
C LYS A 6 -3.15 49.82 3.25
N LYS A 7 -3.51 49.18 2.15
CA LYS A 7 -4.11 47.85 2.21
C LYS A 7 -3.11 46.95 2.97
N LYS A 8 -3.52 46.39 4.10
CA LYS A 8 -2.86 45.23 4.66
C LYS A 8 -2.95 44.14 3.59
N GLU A 9 -1.81 43.66 3.11
CA GLU A 9 -1.76 42.39 2.41
C GLU A 9 -2.22 41.33 3.42
N GLU A 10 -3.41 40.84 3.21
CA GLU A 10 -3.86 39.62 3.90
C GLU A 10 -2.91 38.54 3.43
N GLY A 11 -2.15 37.94 4.37
CA GLY A 11 -1.37 36.76 4.10
C GLY A 11 -2.29 35.64 3.59
N PRO A 12 -1.74 34.60 2.95
CA PRO A 12 -2.53 33.50 2.45
C PRO A 12 -3.44 32.95 3.57
N ALA A 13 -4.70 32.73 3.23
CA ALA A 13 -5.68 32.20 4.18
C ALA A 13 -5.13 30.92 4.83
N PRO A 14 -5.33 30.73 6.13
CA PRO A 14 -4.85 29.53 6.80
C PRO A 14 -5.46 28.30 6.12
N PHE A 15 -4.61 27.32 5.90
CA PHE A 15 -4.99 26.05 5.32
C PHE A 15 -6.11 25.38 6.14
N SER A 16 -7.17 24.96 5.47
CA SER A 16 -8.26 24.23 6.10
C SER A 16 -8.36 22.81 5.53
N PHE A 17 -8.42 21.82 6.40
CA PHE A 17 -8.67 20.44 5.97
C PHE A 17 -9.98 20.24 5.23
N LYS A 18 -10.97 21.12 5.46
CA LYS A 18 -12.23 21.08 4.71
C LYS A 18 -12.01 21.32 3.22
N ASP A 19 -10.96 22.07 2.87
CA ASP A 19 -10.61 22.36 1.48
C ASP A 19 -9.99 21.14 0.77
N LEU A 20 -9.45 20.17 1.51
CA LEU A 20 -8.96 18.89 0.98
C LEU A 20 -10.07 17.97 0.48
N PHE A 21 -11.29 18.17 0.89
CA PHE A 21 -12.44 17.35 0.54
C PHE A 21 -13.36 17.98 -0.50
N SER A 22 -12.96 19.12 -1.10
CA SER A 22 -13.67 19.74 -2.19
C SER A 22 -13.38 19.07 -3.54
N ASP A 23 -14.13 19.35 -4.57
CA ASP A 23 -14.41 18.51 -5.76
C ASP A 23 -13.26 18.07 -6.69
N SER A 24 -12.02 18.54 -6.59
CA SER A 24 -10.94 18.05 -7.45
C SER A 24 -9.74 17.53 -6.66
N GLN A 25 -9.51 16.23 -6.77
CA GLN A 25 -8.41 15.53 -6.07
C GLN A 25 -7.03 16.07 -6.47
N GLN A 26 -6.87 16.52 -7.70
CA GLN A 26 -5.60 17.01 -8.24
C GLN A 26 -5.23 18.41 -7.76
N GLU A 27 -6.22 19.30 -7.61
CA GLU A 27 -6.01 20.65 -7.05
C GLU A 27 -5.61 20.59 -5.58
N ARG A 28 -6.15 19.62 -4.83
CA ARG A 28 -5.87 19.43 -3.39
C ARG A 28 -4.43 19.05 -3.11
N ALA A 29 -3.88 18.09 -3.85
CA ALA A 29 -2.49 17.67 -3.64
C ALA A 29 -1.49 18.76 -4.09
N THR A 30 -1.84 19.53 -5.11
CA THR A 30 -1.04 20.70 -5.54
C THR A 30 -1.01 21.76 -4.46
N MET A 31 -2.19 22.12 -3.92
CA MET A 31 -2.31 23.09 -2.81
C MET A 31 -1.52 22.63 -1.58
N ALA A 32 -1.57 21.34 -1.24
CA ALA A 32 -0.87 20.81 -0.09
C ALA A 32 0.64 20.97 -0.16
N LYS A 33 1.27 20.64 -1.30
CA LYS A 33 2.74 20.77 -1.45
C LYS A 33 3.18 22.22 -1.51
N ASP A 34 2.47 23.07 -2.21
CA ASP A 34 2.76 24.51 -2.25
C ASP A 34 2.66 25.11 -0.85
N GLN A 35 1.68 24.70 -0.07
CA GLN A 35 1.50 25.15 1.30
C GLN A 35 2.60 24.63 2.23
N ILE A 36 2.98 23.37 2.11
CA ILE A 36 4.11 22.80 2.88
C ILE A 36 5.39 23.57 2.52
N ALA A 37 5.67 23.76 1.24
CA ALA A 37 6.84 24.50 0.80
C ALA A 37 6.82 25.96 1.29
N ALA A 38 5.66 26.60 1.27
CA ALA A 38 5.50 27.97 1.78
C ALA A 38 5.71 28.03 3.31
N LEU A 39 5.16 27.09 4.06
CA LEU A 39 5.36 26.96 5.51
C LEU A 39 6.82 26.74 5.88
N LEU A 40 7.53 25.93 5.08
CA LEU A 40 8.94 25.66 5.26
C LEU A 40 9.86 26.76 4.69
N ASN A 41 9.28 27.82 4.13
CA ASN A 41 9.99 28.91 3.47
C ASN A 41 11.02 28.41 2.43
N THR A 42 10.61 27.43 1.64
CA THR A 42 11.41 26.77 0.62
C THR A 42 10.66 26.70 -0.70
N THR A 43 11.32 26.19 -1.73
CA THR A 43 10.63 25.90 -2.99
C THR A 43 10.23 24.43 -3.07
N PRO A 44 9.19 24.12 -3.84
CA PRO A 44 8.79 22.76 -4.09
C PRO A 44 9.90 21.88 -4.66
N GLU A 45 10.77 22.45 -5.51
CA GLU A 45 11.93 21.75 -6.08
C GLU A 45 12.98 21.43 -5.02
N ALA A 46 13.23 22.35 -4.08
CA ALA A 46 14.15 22.12 -2.96
C ALA A 46 13.61 21.06 -2.00
N LEU A 47 12.29 21.06 -1.75
CA LEU A 47 11.65 20.03 -0.95
C LEU A 47 11.74 18.65 -1.63
N ALA A 48 11.45 18.59 -2.93
CA ALA A 48 11.57 17.34 -3.70
C ALA A 48 13.00 16.82 -3.75
N ALA A 49 14.00 17.69 -3.88
CA ALA A 49 15.42 17.30 -3.85
C ALA A 49 15.85 16.76 -2.49
N PHE A 50 15.33 17.33 -1.41
CA PHE A 50 15.54 16.86 -0.05
C PHE A 50 14.90 15.47 0.16
N GLU A 51 13.68 15.28 -0.27
CA GLU A 51 12.97 13.99 -0.22
C GLU A 51 13.69 12.92 -1.03
N ALA A 52 14.16 13.24 -2.25
CA ALA A 52 14.92 12.33 -3.10
C ALA A 52 16.28 11.93 -2.49
N SER A 53 16.91 12.80 -1.72
CA SER A 53 18.11 12.47 -0.94
C SER A 53 17.84 11.43 0.12
N TYR A 54 16.72 11.58 0.82
CA TYR A 54 16.31 10.66 1.87
C TYR A 54 15.94 9.26 1.33
N GLN A 55 15.29 9.19 0.17
CA GLN A 55 14.98 7.90 -0.46
C GLN A 55 16.22 7.06 -0.74
N ARG A 56 17.31 7.69 -1.19
CA ARG A 56 18.56 6.98 -1.43
C ARG A 56 19.10 6.36 -0.14
N ASP A 57 18.95 7.05 0.99
CA ASP A 57 19.43 6.56 2.28
C ASP A 57 18.60 5.38 2.79
N ILE A 58 17.27 5.42 2.62
CA ILE A 58 16.40 4.27 2.94
C ILE A 58 16.73 3.08 2.05
N LEU A 59 16.90 3.31 0.75
CA LEU A 59 17.25 2.28 -0.22
C LEU A 59 18.55 1.59 0.15
N ASN A 60 19.58 2.35 0.48
CA ASN A 60 20.87 1.81 0.88
C ASN A 60 20.74 1.00 2.18
N ASN A 61 20.02 1.51 3.16
CA ASN A 61 19.81 0.81 4.43
C ASN A 61 18.97 -0.46 4.30
N THR A 62 18.00 -0.49 3.40
CA THR A 62 17.15 -1.68 3.18
C THR A 62 17.85 -2.77 2.37
N THR A 63 18.75 -2.41 1.48
CA THR A 63 19.52 -3.38 0.68
C THR A 63 20.72 -3.95 1.43
N GLU A 64 21.34 -3.17 2.31
CA GLU A 64 22.51 -3.62 3.09
C GLU A 64 22.14 -4.50 4.28
N ASN A 65 20.97 -4.31 4.89
CA ASN A 65 20.64 -4.99 6.14
C ASN A 65 19.81 -6.25 5.99
N GLY A 66 19.32 -6.65 4.81
CA GLY A 66 18.68 -7.96 4.54
C GLY A 66 17.67 -8.51 5.59
N HIS A 67 17.58 -7.86 6.74
CA HIS A 67 16.93 -8.33 7.95
C HIS A 67 15.41 -8.09 7.99
N PHE A 68 14.83 -7.48 6.97
CA PHE A 68 13.42 -7.08 6.95
C PHE A 68 12.42 -8.22 7.09
N PHE A 69 12.85 -9.45 6.86
CA PHE A 69 11.97 -10.61 6.79
C PHE A 69 12.32 -11.72 7.80
N GLU A 70 13.11 -11.43 8.81
CA GLU A 70 13.51 -12.45 9.80
C GLU A 70 12.35 -12.86 10.70
N VAL A 71 11.47 -11.92 11.06
CA VAL A 71 10.34 -12.15 11.94
C VAL A 71 9.05 -12.14 11.14
N SER A 72 8.22 -13.17 11.28
CA SER A 72 6.88 -13.19 10.68
C SER A 72 5.90 -12.30 11.45
N ALA A 73 4.80 -11.91 10.84
CA ALA A 73 3.70 -11.19 11.49
C ALA A 73 3.25 -11.89 12.77
N LYS A 74 3.09 -13.20 12.71
CA LYS A 74 2.71 -14.04 13.85
C LYS A 74 3.71 -13.95 15.01
N GLN A 75 5.01 -14.05 14.70
CA GLN A 75 6.05 -13.94 15.74
C GLN A 75 6.11 -12.52 16.33
N ALA A 76 5.87 -11.50 15.52
CA ALA A 76 5.78 -10.13 16.00
C ALA A 76 4.55 -9.93 16.92
N ALA A 77 3.40 -10.46 16.56
CA ALA A 77 2.18 -10.41 17.35
C ALA A 77 2.33 -11.10 18.72
N GLU A 78 3.04 -12.23 18.78
CA GLU A 78 3.32 -12.95 20.03
C GLU A 78 4.12 -12.12 21.06
N THR A 79 4.76 -11.04 20.63
CA THR A 79 5.45 -10.11 21.53
C THR A 79 4.53 -9.15 22.27
N ILE A 80 3.29 -9.00 21.83
CA ILE A 80 2.30 -8.11 22.43
C ILE A 80 1.60 -8.85 23.58
N PRO A 81 1.66 -8.32 24.82
CA PRO A 81 0.98 -8.95 25.94
C PRO A 81 -0.55 -9.02 25.69
N SER A 82 -1.09 -10.21 25.64
CA SER A 82 -2.54 -10.40 25.54
C SER A 82 -3.21 -10.15 26.87
N VAL A 83 -4.22 -9.29 26.89
CA VAL A 83 -5.04 -8.99 28.07
C VAL A 83 -6.50 -9.20 27.70
N ASP A 84 -7.23 -9.95 28.53
CA ASP A 84 -8.65 -10.15 28.34
C ASP A 84 -9.40 -8.84 28.62
N PRO A 85 -10.17 -8.32 27.67
CA PRO A 85 -10.92 -7.08 27.85
C PRO A 85 -12.08 -7.28 28.81
N SER A 86 -12.32 -6.26 29.67
CA SER A 86 -13.56 -6.20 30.46
C SER A 86 -14.78 -6.08 29.55
N GLU A 87 -15.97 -6.37 30.06
CA GLU A 87 -17.22 -6.23 29.30
C GLU A 87 -17.45 -4.78 28.81
N ALA A 88 -17.05 -3.79 29.63
CA ALA A 88 -17.10 -2.39 29.23
C ALA A 88 -16.14 -2.08 28.07
N ALA A 89 -14.94 -2.67 28.09
CA ALA A 89 -13.97 -2.53 27.00
C ALA A 89 -14.48 -3.20 25.71
N LYS A 90 -15.06 -4.39 25.80
CA LYS A 90 -15.66 -5.08 24.64
C LYS A 90 -16.77 -4.25 24.00
N ALA A 91 -17.69 -3.72 24.82
CA ALA A 91 -18.77 -2.86 24.32
C ALA A 91 -18.25 -1.58 23.64
N LEU A 92 -17.14 -1.01 24.15
CA LEU A 92 -16.50 0.13 23.50
C LEU A 92 -15.84 -0.28 22.18
N TYR A 93 -15.16 -1.43 22.14
CA TYR A 93 -14.54 -1.94 20.90
C TYR A 93 -15.58 -2.17 19.80
N ASP A 94 -16.74 -2.75 20.13
CA ASP A 94 -17.83 -2.93 19.18
C ASP A 94 -18.30 -1.60 18.58
N ARG A 95 -18.40 -0.55 19.39
CA ARG A 95 -18.75 0.80 18.92
C ARG A 95 -17.66 1.40 18.05
N ILE A 96 -16.39 1.26 18.44
CA ILE A 96 -15.25 1.73 17.66
C ILE A 96 -15.25 1.05 16.28
N VAL A 97 -15.36 -0.27 16.26
CA VAL A 97 -15.36 -1.05 15.01
C VAL A 97 -16.51 -0.64 14.10
N LYS A 98 -17.71 -0.50 14.65
CA LYS A 98 -18.90 -0.05 13.90
C LYS A 98 -18.69 1.35 13.29
N GLU A 99 -18.13 2.27 14.05
CA GLU A 99 -17.82 3.62 13.57
C GLU A 99 -16.72 3.60 12.47
N LEU A 100 -15.68 2.79 12.64
CA LEU A 100 -14.64 2.63 11.63
C LEU A 100 -15.19 2.04 10.32
N ILE A 101 -16.01 0.98 10.41
CA ILE A 101 -16.63 0.36 9.23
C ILE A 101 -17.55 1.34 8.51
N SER A 102 -18.31 2.16 9.23
CA SER A 102 -19.19 3.15 8.62
C SER A 102 -18.48 4.18 7.75
N GLN A 103 -17.16 4.32 7.91
CA GLN A 103 -16.32 5.25 7.14
C GLN A 103 -15.47 4.54 6.06
N THR A 104 -15.62 3.23 5.91
CA THR A 104 -14.74 2.40 5.08
C THR A 104 -15.39 2.07 3.75
N PRO A 105 -15.00 2.71 2.64
CA PRO A 105 -15.41 2.29 1.31
C PRO A 105 -14.89 0.90 1.00
N ILE A 106 -15.74 0.05 0.46
CA ILE A 106 -15.43 -1.35 0.15
C ILE A 106 -15.65 -1.61 -1.34
N LEU A 107 -14.67 -2.24 -1.97
CA LEU A 107 -14.77 -2.79 -3.31
C LEU A 107 -14.76 -4.31 -3.18
N ASP A 108 -15.84 -4.96 -3.60
CA ASP A 108 -16.05 -6.39 -3.42
C ASP A 108 -16.25 -7.09 -4.76
N TYR A 109 -15.38 -8.05 -5.06
CA TYR A 109 -15.49 -8.93 -6.22
C TYR A 109 -15.73 -10.37 -5.78
N ASP A 110 -16.92 -10.88 -6.03
CA ASP A 110 -17.35 -12.22 -5.60
C ASP A 110 -16.89 -13.38 -6.52
N GLY A 111 -16.04 -13.07 -7.50
CA GLY A 111 -15.61 -14.01 -8.53
C GLY A 111 -16.41 -13.90 -9.84
N LYS A 112 -17.47 -13.08 -9.87
CA LYS A 112 -18.33 -12.85 -11.05
C LYS A 112 -18.68 -11.38 -11.23
N LYS A 113 -19.01 -10.69 -10.15
CA LYS A 113 -19.48 -9.31 -10.17
C LYS A 113 -18.68 -8.48 -9.19
N LEU A 114 -18.31 -7.29 -9.65
CA LEU A 114 -17.72 -6.25 -8.81
C LEU A 114 -18.82 -5.33 -8.26
N GLN A 115 -18.73 -5.00 -6.98
CA GLN A 115 -19.68 -4.13 -6.30
C GLN A 115 -18.93 -3.10 -5.44
N TYR A 116 -19.46 -1.88 -5.41
CA TYR A 116 -19.06 -0.87 -4.44
C TYR A 116 -20.05 -0.90 -3.29
N LEU A 117 -19.54 -1.14 -2.08
CA LEU A 117 -20.32 -1.14 -0.86
C LEU A 117 -19.98 0.13 -0.06
N ASP A 118 -21.01 0.87 0.32
CA ASP A 118 -20.85 2.04 1.16
C ASP A 118 -21.57 1.79 2.49
N PRO A 119 -20.81 1.50 3.56
CA PRO A 119 -21.39 1.17 4.86
C PRO A 119 -21.76 2.39 5.72
N GLN A 120 -21.83 3.61 5.19
CA GLN A 120 -22.13 4.84 5.94
C GLN A 120 -23.38 4.75 6.82
N ASN A 121 -24.33 3.88 6.47
CA ASN A 121 -25.57 3.69 7.22
C ASN A 121 -25.47 2.61 8.32
N MET A 122 -24.31 2.05 8.58
CA MET A 122 -24.15 1.03 9.65
C MET A 122 -24.27 1.62 11.06
N LEU A 123 -24.00 2.92 11.22
CA LEU A 123 -24.31 3.62 12.46
C LEU A 123 -25.80 3.92 12.51
N GLY A 124 -26.47 3.43 13.55
CA GLY A 124 -27.86 3.82 13.84
C GLY A 124 -27.94 5.31 14.21
N ASN A 125 -29.08 5.93 13.99
CA ASN A 125 -29.31 7.33 14.35
C ASN A 125 -29.09 7.65 15.84
N ASP A 126 -29.23 6.66 16.70
CA ASP A 126 -29.08 6.78 18.16
C ASP A 126 -27.71 6.38 18.67
N ASP A 127 -26.82 5.90 17.79
CA ASP A 127 -25.47 5.48 18.18
C ASP A 127 -24.61 6.73 18.45
N LYS A 128 -24.14 6.84 19.68
CA LYS A 128 -23.18 7.88 20.05
C LYS A 128 -21.82 7.58 19.43
N ARG A 129 -21.19 8.61 18.86
CA ARG A 129 -19.81 8.52 18.43
C ARG A 129 -18.87 8.29 19.61
N VAL A 130 -17.81 7.55 19.36
CA VAL A 130 -16.78 7.30 20.37
C VAL A 130 -15.96 8.57 20.59
N THR A 131 -15.67 8.88 21.84
CA THR A 131 -14.89 10.04 22.23
C THR A 131 -13.50 9.66 22.77
N ALA A 132 -12.57 10.62 22.74
CA ALA A 132 -11.24 10.44 23.34
C ALA A 132 -11.33 10.09 24.83
N ASP A 133 -12.27 10.70 25.56
CA ASP A 133 -12.43 10.46 26.98
C ASP A 133 -12.87 9.02 27.28
N GLU A 134 -13.75 8.44 26.46
CA GLU A 134 -14.16 7.05 26.61
C GLU A 134 -13.00 6.09 26.36
N ILE A 135 -12.17 6.34 25.35
CA ILE A 135 -10.96 5.53 25.07
C ILE A 135 -9.95 5.70 26.21
N ASN A 136 -9.70 6.93 26.63
CA ASN A 136 -8.73 7.24 27.69
C ASN A 136 -9.14 6.74 29.07
N ALA A 137 -10.42 6.50 29.30
CA ALA A 137 -10.91 5.91 30.54
C ALA A 137 -10.54 4.42 30.70
N LEU A 138 -10.16 3.73 29.60
CA LEU A 138 -9.70 2.35 29.68
C LEU A 138 -8.30 2.24 30.29
N PRO A 139 -7.98 1.12 30.98
CA PRO A 139 -6.61 0.79 31.35
C PRO A 139 -5.68 0.80 30.13
N GLU A 140 -4.43 1.19 30.32
CA GLU A 140 -3.46 1.37 29.23
C GLU A 140 -3.37 0.15 28.29
N SER A 141 -3.27 -1.06 28.84
CA SER A 141 -3.19 -2.31 28.06
C SER A 141 -4.45 -2.64 27.25
N MET A 142 -5.61 -2.13 27.68
CA MET A 142 -6.91 -2.31 27.03
C MET A 142 -7.26 -1.12 26.11
N ARG A 143 -6.47 -0.06 26.13
CA ARG A 143 -6.73 1.16 25.39
C ARG A 143 -6.32 1.00 23.94
N PRO A 144 -7.26 1.07 22.95
CA PRO A 144 -6.88 1.17 21.56
C PRO A 144 -6.13 2.48 21.30
N GLN A 145 -5.02 2.39 20.58
CA GLN A 145 -4.18 3.55 20.25
C GLN A 145 -4.71 4.29 19.02
N LEU A 146 -6.00 4.56 19.03
CA LEU A 146 -6.71 5.29 18.00
C LEU A 146 -6.97 6.71 18.48
N SER A 147 -7.04 7.63 17.54
CA SER A 147 -7.51 8.98 17.82
C SER A 147 -8.93 8.91 18.39
N GLY A 148 -9.20 9.64 19.47
CA GLY A 148 -10.53 9.68 20.07
C GLY A 148 -11.58 10.32 19.18
N ASP A 149 -11.16 11.08 18.20
CA ASP A 149 -11.95 11.43 17.04
C ASP A 149 -11.57 10.49 15.91
N LEU A 150 -12.29 9.39 15.78
CA LEU A 150 -12.05 8.35 14.76
C LEU A 150 -12.24 8.86 13.33
N MET A 151 -12.50 10.16 13.17
CA MET A 151 -12.64 10.82 11.89
C MET A 151 -11.51 11.81 11.63
N LEU A 152 -11.23 12.04 10.34
CA LEU A 152 -10.26 13.01 9.82
C LEU A 152 -10.42 14.46 10.29
N ARG A 153 -11.45 14.76 11.12
CA ARG A 153 -11.91 16.12 11.36
C ARG A 153 -11.00 17.00 12.19
N ASP A 154 -10.31 16.41 13.14
CA ASP A 154 -9.69 17.16 14.24
C ASP A 154 -8.20 16.83 14.45
N MET A 155 -7.48 16.53 13.38
CA MET A 155 -6.03 16.42 13.49
C MET A 155 -5.43 17.81 13.75
N PRO A 156 -4.62 17.95 14.82
CA PRO A 156 -3.99 19.22 15.14
C PRO A 156 -2.98 19.61 14.05
N GLN A 157 -3.38 20.48 13.14
CA GLN A 157 -2.57 20.95 12.03
C GLN A 157 -1.37 21.78 12.46
N ASP A 158 -1.59 22.66 13.43
CA ASP A 158 -0.64 23.71 13.74
C ASP A 158 0.64 23.22 14.41
N SER A 159 0.57 22.16 15.24
CA SER A 159 1.73 21.67 15.96
C SER A 159 2.71 20.89 15.07
N THR A 160 2.21 20.14 14.11
CA THR A 160 3.04 19.33 13.20
C THR A 160 3.80 20.24 12.22
N CYS A 161 3.11 21.23 11.65
CA CYS A 161 3.74 22.20 10.75
C CYS A 161 4.80 23.05 11.45
N ALA A 162 4.55 23.46 12.70
CA ALA A 162 5.51 24.21 13.49
C ALA A 162 6.78 23.38 13.77
N SER A 163 6.64 22.11 14.11
CA SER A 163 7.77 21.21 14.34
C SER A 163 8.57 20.98 13.07
N LEU A 164 7.89 20.76 11.93
CA LEU A 164 8.55 20.63 10.63
C LEU A 164 9.33 21.88 10.26
N LEU A 165 8.72 23.04 10.41
CA LEU A 165 9.37 24.31 10.11
C LEU A 165 10.61 24.54 10.99
N PHE A 166 10.52 24.20 12.28
CA PHE A 166 11.63 24.31 13.21
C PHE A 166 12.81 23.41 12.78
N PHE A 167 12.58 22.12 12.60
CA PHE A 167 13.64 21.18 12.25
C PHE A 167 14.21 21.40 10.85
N TYR A 168 13.40 21.85 9.91
CA TYR A 168 13.88 22.21 8.58
C TYR A 168 14.83 23.42 8.64
N LYS A 169 14.50 24.46 9.42
CA LYS A 169 15.38 25.62 9.65
C LYS A 169 16.68 25.20 10.34
N GLU A 170 16.58 24.42 11.41
CA GLU A 170 17.75 23.87 12.10
C GLU A 170 18.66 23.11 11.14
N TRP A 171 18.09 22.31 10.25
CA TRP A 171 18.84 21.60 9.23
C TRP A 171 19.54 22.52 8.23
N GLN A 172 18.86 23.58 7.78
CA GLN A 172 19.45 24.55 6.86
C GLN A 172 20.60 25.35 7.48
N GLU A 173 20.44 25.74 8.74
CA GLU A 173 21.37 26.61 9.46
C GLU A 173 22.53 25.83 10.11
N ALA A 174 22.38 24.55 10.37
CA ALA A 174 23.39 23.76 11.03
C ALA A 174 24.64 23.57 10.17
N THR A 175 25.78 23.96 10.72
CA THR A 175 27.13 23.73 10.14
C THR A 175 27.79 22.47 10.75
N ASP A 176 27.39 22.08 11.95
CA ASP A 176 27.85 20.85 12.60
C ASP A 176 27.13 19.64 12.01
N PRO A 177 27.87 18.65 11.45
CA PRO A 177 27.27 17.45 10.86
C PRO A 177 26.32 16.69 11.77
N LYS A 178 26.64 16.60 13.09
CA LYS A 178 25.79 15.90 14.05
C LYS A 178 24.46 16.62 14.30
N LYS A 179 24.51 17.94 14.39
CA LYS A 179 23.29 18.76 14.52
C LYS A 179 22.45 18.68 13.26
N LYS A 180 23.09 18.71 12.12
CA LYS A 180 22.42 18.58 10.83
C LYS A 180 21.72 17.25 10.67
N ASP A 181 22.39 16.18 11.06
CA ASP A 181 21.84 14.82 11.08
C ASP A 181 20.67 14.69 12.06
N PHE A 182 20.83 15.23 13.28
CA PHE A 182 19.74 15.28 14.26
C PHE A 182 18.51 16.03 13.74
N ALA A 183 18.69 17.23 13.18
CA ALA A 183 17.59 18.02 12.64
C ALA A 183 16.93 17.32 11.44
N TYR A 184 17.72 16.64 10.60
CA TYR A 184 17.23 15.84 9.48
C TYR A 184 16.31 14.70 9.95
N HIS A 185 16.74 13.91 10.91
CA HIS A 185 15.93 12.81 11.44
C HIS A 185 14.63 13.28 12.06
N HIS A 186 14.66 14.38 12.82
CA HIS A 186 13.44 14.94 13.41
C HIS A 186 12.51 15.57 12.38
N PHE A 187 13.06 16.26 11.39
CA PHE A 187 12.27 16.73 10.26
C PHE A 187 11.60 15.56 9.53
N ARG A 188 12.35 14.48 9.33
CA ARG A 188 11.84 13.28 8.67
C ARG A 188 10.73 12.60 9.49
N GLN A 189 10.90 12.48 10.79
CA GLN A 189 9.84 12.00 11.68
C GLN A 189 8.58 12.86 11.58
N GLY A 190 8.74 14.17 11.48
CA GLY A 190 7.62 15.08 11.28
C GLY A 190 6.91 14.84 9.93
N LEU A 191 7.68 14.61 8.86
CA LEU A 191 7.11 14.21 7.57
C LEU A 191 6.39 12.88 7.66
N ASP A 192 6.92 11.93 8.42
CA ASP A 192 6.27 10.64 8.64
C ASP A 192 4.92 10.79 9.38
N ILE A 193 4.81 11.79 10.26
CA ILE A 193 3.53 12.14 10.88
C ILE A 193 2.59 12.77 9.86
N LEU A 194 3.07 13.69 9.01
CA LEU A 194 2.29 14.26 7.91
C LEU A 194 1.86 13.22 6.91
N ASP A 195 2.67 12.19 6.69
CA ASP A 195 2.35 11.08 5.80
C ASP A 195 1.10 10.31 6.21
N LEU A 196 0.69 10.47 7.45
CA LEU A 196 -0.49 9.83 8.00
C LEU A 196 -1.56 10.85 8.40
N ASP A 197 -1.45 12.05 7.88
CA ASP A 197 -2.51 13.03 7.93
C ASP A 197 -3.45 12.91 6.70
N ALA A 198 -4.45 13.76 6.65
CA ALA A 198 -5.43 13.74 5.58
C ALA A 198 -4.82 14.03 4.20
N ILE A 199 -3.74 14.84 4.14
CA ILE A 199 -3.07 15.19 2.88
C ILE A 199 -2.40 13.95 2.31
N THR A 200 -1.60 13.28 3.11
CA THR A 200 -0.88 12.08 2.68
C THR A 200 -1.85 10.94 2.39
N TYR A 201 -2.88 10.77 3.20
CA TYR A 201 -3.93 9.80 2.94
C TYR A 201 -4.55 9.98 1.55
N GLU A 202 -4.84 11.20 1.16
CA GLU A 202 -5.36 11.53 -0.16
C GLU A 202 -4.32 11.25 -1.26
N MET A 203 -3.05 11.55 -1.02
CA MET A 203 -1.96 11.22 -1.94
C MET A 203 -1.79 9.72 -2.12
N LEU A 204 -1.85 8.95 -1.04
CA LEU A 204 -1.78 7.48 -1.08
C LEU A 204 -2.92 6.90 -1.91
N SER A 205 -4.11 7.50 -1.84
CA SER A 205 -5.28 7.05 -2.61
C SER A 205 -5.12 7.22 -4.12
N ARG A 206 -4.14 7.99 -4.58
CA ARG A 206 -3.85 8.24 -6.01
C ARG A 206 -2.80 7.33 -6.61
N ASN A 207 -2.17 6.49 -5.80
CA ASN A 207 -1.20 5.54 -6.32
C ASN A 207 -1.88 4.57 -7.28
N ARG A 208 -1.65 4.75 -8.58
CA ARG A 208 -2.25 3.93 -9.64
C ARG A 208 -1.89 2.45 -9.53
N ASN A 209 -0.79 2.09 -8.87
CA ASN A 209 -0.48 0.70 -8.57
C ASN A 209 -1.44 0.06 -7.55
N SER A 210 -2.18 0.87 -6.78
CA SER A 210 -3.17 0.33 -5.83
C SER A 210 -4.29 -0.38 -6.57
N ILE A 211 -4.70 -1.51 -6.02
CA ILE A 211 -5.58 -2.47 -6.68
C ILE A 211 -6.93 -1.88 -7.10
N SER A 212 -7.46 -0.91 -6.36
CA SER A 212 -8.74 -0.26 -6.71
C SER A 212 -8.70 0.53 -8.02
N HIS A 213 -7.51 0.89 -8.52
CA HIS A 213 -7.38 1.64 -9.77
C HIS A 213 -7.46 0.77 -11.03
N TRP A 214 -7.13 -0.51 -10.93
CA TRP A 214 -7.11 -1.40 -12.09
C TRP A 214 -8.09 -2.59 -11.98
N LEU A 215 -8.43 -3.03 -10.77
CA LEU A 215 -9.32 -4.17 -10.56
C LEU A 215 -10.69 -4.01 -11.24
N PRO A 216 -11.36 -2.84 -11.20
CA PRO A 216 -12.65 -2.67 -11.88
C PRO A 216 -12.58 -2.93 -13.39
N ALA A 217 -11.60 -2.36 -14.06
CA ALA A 217 -11.40 -2.56 -15.49
C ALA A 217 -11.05 -4.03 -15.82
N LEU A 218 -10.22 -4.64 -14.99
CA LEU A 218 -9.87 -6.04 -15.13
C LEU A 218 -11.10 -6.95 -14.96
N CYS A 219 -11.90 -6.76 -13.92
CA CYS A 219 -13.09 -7.59 -13.66
C CYS A 219 -14.12 -7.47 -14.78
N GLU A 220 -14.32 -6.27 -15.33
CA GLU A 220 -15.21 -6.05 -16.47
C GLU A 220 -14.74 -6.81 -17.72
N ALA A 221 -13.43 -6.78 -18.01
CA ALA A 221 -12.86 -7.49 -19.15
C ALA A 221 -12.89 -9.02 -18.96
N VAL A 222 -12.54 -9.48 -17.75
CA VAL A 222 -12.59 -10.93 -17.40
C VAL A 222 -14.02 -11.46 -17.46
N GLY A 223 -15.02 -10.67 -17.08
CA GLY A 223 -16.42 -11.07 -17.14
C GLY A 223 -16.96 -11.33 -18.56
N LYS A 224 -16.20 -10.94 -19.62
CA LYS A 224 -16.57 -11.13 -21.04
C LYS A 224 -15.87 -12.31 -21.72
N GLN A 225 -15.06 -13.07 -20.99
CA GLN A 225 -14.33 -14.21 -21.53
C GLN A 225 -14.21 -15.32 -20.45
N ASP A 226 -13.82 -16.52 -20.86
CA ASP A 226 -13.77 -17.70 -19.98
C ASP A 226 -12.34 -18.21 -19.70
N PHE A 227 -11.32 -17.64 -20.34
CA PHE A 227 -9.94 -18.14 -20.23
C PHE A 227 -9.27 -17.75 -18.92
N PHE A 228 -9.43 -16.48 -18.50
CA PHE A 228 -8.85 -16.01 -17.26
C PHE A 228 -9.85 -15.97 -16.11
N LYS A 229 -9.34 -16.24 -14.92
CA LYS A 229 -10.06 -16.05 -13.65
C LYS A 229 -9.38 -14.94 -12.84
N VAL A 230 -10.15 -14.27 -11.99
CA VAL A 230 -9.66 -13.39 -10.95
C VAL A 230 -10.14 -13.96 -9.62
N PRO A 231 -9.27 -14.10 -8.61
CA PRO A 231 -9.69 -14.60 -7.30
C PRO A 231 -10.72 -13.65 -6.67
N LYS A 232 -11.66 -14.17 -5.88
CA LYS A 232 -12.53 -13.32 -5.07
C LYS A 232 -11.67 -12.38 -4.25
N THR A 233 -12.03 -11.11 -4.30
CA THR A 233 -11.17 -10.04 -3.77
C THR A 233 -12.04 -8.99 -3.11
N ARG A 234 -11.75 -8.69 -1.84
CA ARG A 234 -12.30 -7.53 -1.17
C ARG A 234 -11.19 -6.53 -0.87
N VAL A 235 -11.41 -5.29 -1.26
CA VAL A 235 -10.50 -4.17 -1.06
C VAL A 235 -11.19 -3.14 -0.21
N ILE A 236 -10.51 -2.63 0.79
CA ILE A 236 -11.00 -1.51 1.61
C ILE A 236 -10.03 -0.33 1.54
N LYS A 237 -10.58 0.88 1.67
CA LYS A 237 -9.78 2.06 2.03
C LYS A 237 -9.73 2.16 3.54
N VAL A 238 -8.55 1.88 4.08
CA VAL A 238 -8.33 1.82 5.54
C VAL A 238 -8.57 3.18 6.16
N PRO A 239 -9.38 3.30 7.21
CA PRO A 239 -9.54 4.56 7.94
C PRO A 239 -8.19 5.13 8.40
N LEU A 240 -8.01 6.45 8.28
CA LEU A 240 -6.73 7.09 8.58
C LEU A 240 -6.19 6.73 9.97
N THR A 241 -7.06 6.79 10.99
CA THR A 241 -6.63 6.50 12.37
C THR A 241 -6.11 5.07 12.52
N MET A 242 -6.63 4.11 11.75
CA MET A 242 -6.14 2.73 11.73
C MET A 242 -4.85 2.61 10.90
N LEU A 243 -4.75 3.31 9.79
CA LEU A 243 -3.53 3.35 8.98
C LEU A 243 -2.35 3.91 9.78
N GLN A 244 -2.60 4.89 10.67
CA GLN A 244 -1.59 5.45 11.57
C GLN A 244 -0.96 4.41 12.49
N LEU A 245 -1.69 3.37 12.88
CA LEU A 245 -1.16 2.30 13.73
C LEU A 245 0.03 1.58 13.10
N SER A 246 0.07 1.48 11.77
CA SER A 246 1.18 0.87 11.04
C SER A 246 2.52 1.61 11.19
N ARG A 247 2.50 2.84 11.71
CA ARG A 247 3.70 3.65 11.99
C ARG A 247 4.23 3.47 13.41
N LEU A 248 3.45 2.87 14.28
CA LEU A 248 3.90 2.57 15.64
C LEU A 248 4.90 1.41 15.60
N ASP A 249 5.87 1.47 16.50
CA ASP A 249 6.69 0.30 16.78
C ASP A 249 5.75 -0.85 17.19
N TYR A 250 5.83 -1.95 16.47
CA TYR A 250 4.92 -3.08 16.65
C TYR A 250 4.90 -3.60 18.08
N GLY A 251 6.05 -3.64 18.74
CA GLY A 251 6.17 -4.02 20.15
C GLY A 251 5.54 -3.04 21.15
N ARG A 252 5.07 -1.88 20.67
CA ARG A 252 4.36 -0.88 21.50
C ARG A 252 2.86 -0.91 21.31
N LEU A 253 2.35 -1.74 20.44
CA LEU A 253 0.91 -1.89 20.25
C LEU A 253 0.28 -2.51 21.50
N THR A 254 -0.89 -2.03 21.88
CA THR A 254 -1.63 -2.55 23.04
C THR A 254 -2.51 -3.73 22.64
N SER A 255 -2.84 -4.60 23.59
CA SER A 255 -3.82 -5.66 23.41
C SER A 255 -5.17 -5.11 22.92
N GLY A 256 -5.60 -3.96 23.43
CA GLY A 256 -6.82 -3.30 23.00
C GLY A 256 -6.76 -2.86 21.54
N THR A 257 -5.62 -2.36 21.07
CA THR A 257 -5.41 -2.01 19.66
C THR A 257 -5.56 -3.23 18.77
N MET A 258 -4.88 -4.33 19.09
CA MET A 258 -4.93 -5.54 18.26
C MET A 258 -6.34 -6.11 18.18
N LYS A 259 -7.05 -6.19 19.31
CA LYS A 259 -8.44 -6.68 19.34
C LYS A 259 -9.39 -5.84 18.47
N VAL A 260 -9.23 -4.52 18.49
CA VAL A 260 -10.05 -3.64 17.62
C VAL A 260 -9.71 -3.83 16.15
N VAL A 261 -8.42 -3.94 15.82
CA VAL A 261 -7.99 -4.15 14.42
C VAL A 261 -8.47 -5.49 13.88
N ASP A 262 -8.32 -6.56 14.66
CA ASP A 262 -8.77 -7.88 14.27
C ASP A 262 -10.28 -7.95 14.09
N GLN A 263 -11.03 -7.43 15.04
CA GLN A 263 -12.49 -7.37 14.96
C GLN A 263 -12.97 -6.53 13.78
N PHE A 264 -12.33 -5.40 13.52
CA PHE A 264 -12.59 -4.58 12.34
C PHE A 264 -12.35 -5.38 11.05
N CYS A 265 -11.18 -6.01 10.92
CA CYS A 265 -10.86 -6.80 9.74
C CYS A 265 -11.81 -7.97 9.56
N PHE A 266 -12.14 -8.69 10.64
CA PHE A 266 -13.07 -9.80 10.59
C PHE A 266 -14.43 -9.40 10.02
N GLN A 267 -14.94 -8.25 10.46
CA GLN A 267 -16.26 -7.77 10.04
C GLN A 267 -16.23 -7.11 8.65
N VAL A 268 -15.27 -6.22 8.39
CA VAL A 268 -15.23 -5.45 7.14
C VAL A 268 -14.92 -6.33 5.92
N PHE A 269 -14.13 -7.39 6.12
CA PHE A 269 -13.83 -8.36 5.07
C PHE A 269 -14.82 -9.53 5.01
N ASP A 270 -15.78 -9.60 5.93
CA ASP A 270 -16.78 -10.68 6.01
C ASP A 270 -16.08 -12.06 6.01
N LEU A 271 -15.16 -12.23 6.94
CA LEU A 271 -14.29 -13.40 6.98
C LEU A 271 -15.02 -14.65 7.49
N ASP A 272 -14.64 -15.80 6.95
CA ASP A 272 -15.10 -17.11 7.31
C ASP A 272 -13.93 -17.92 7.86
N THR A 273 -13.99 -18.32 9.12
CA THR A 273 -12.91 -19.05 9.81
C THR A 273 -12.63 -20.44 9.25
N THR A 274 -13.44 -20.91 8.33
CA THR A 274 -13.25 -22.22 7.64
C THR A 274 -12.48 -22.10 6.33
N LYS A 275 -12.14 -20.87 5.91
CA LYS A 275 -11.47 -20.58 4.64
C LYS A 275 -10.04 -20.11 4.85
N ASP A 276 -9.23 -20.32 3.82
CA ASP A 276 -7.89 -19.75 3.73
C ASP A 276 -7.92 -18.45 2.89
N TYR A 277 -7.09 -17.50 3.26
CA TYR A 277 -7.01 -16.21 2.60
C TYR A 277 -5.59 -15.87 2.19
N PHE A 278 -5.48 -15.11 1.10
CA PHE A 278 -4.29 -14.37 0.72
C PHE A 278 -4.51 -12.90 1.03
N ILE A 279 -3.59 -12.31 1.78
CA ILE A 279 -3.70 -10.92 2.22
C ILE A 279 -2.54 -10.07 1.69
N LYS A 280 -2.82 -8.81 1.41
CA LYS A 280 -1.84 -7.83 0.94
C LYS A 280 -2.33 -6.41 1.22
N THR A 281 -1.46 -5.41 1.05
CA THR A 281 -1.91 -4.03 0.84
C THR A 281 -2.35 -3.84 -0.61
N GLY A 282 -2.85 -2.66 -0.97
CA GLY A 282 -3.20 -2.35 -2.37
C GLY A 282 -2.07 -2.59 -3.37
N THR A 283 -0.82 -2.56 -2.90
CA THR A 283 0.38 -2.65 -3.76
C THR A 283 1.38 -3.72 -3.34
N PHE A 284 1.47 -4.08 -2.06
CA PHE A 284 2.54 -4.91 -1.50
C PHE A 284 2.00 -6.16 -0.81
N SER A 285 2.61 -7.32 -1.07
CA SER A 285 2.12 -8.62 -0.62
C SER A 285 3.00 -9.34 0.41
N SER A 286 4.16 -8.79 0.79
CA SER A 286 5.12 -9.49 1.67
C SER A 286 5.46 -10.94 1.26
N LYS A 287 5.37 -11.25 -0.04
CA LYS A 287 5.48 -12.63 -0.57
C LYS A 287 6.83 -13.32 -0.29
N PHE A 288 7.87 -12.54 0.01
CA PHE A 288 9.20 -13.07 0.36
C PHE A 288 9.25 -13.73 1.74
N ASP A 289 8.26 -13.48 2.58
CA ASP A 289 7.90 -14.32 3.71
C ASP A 289 6.40 -14.67 3.61
N PHE A 290 6.12 -15.70 2.85
CA PHE A 290 4.75 -16.06 2.46
C PHE A 290 3.84 -16.40 3.65
N ARG A 291 4.43 -16.69 4.82
CA ARG A 291 3.69 -16.87 6.08
C ARG A 291 2.92 -15.61 6.49
N ASN A 292 3.37 -14.42 6.05
CA ASN A 292 2.68 -13.17 6.32
C ASN A 292 1.49 -12.96 5.38
N ALA A 293 1.56 -13.48 4.16
CA ALA A 293 0.57 -13.26 3.12
C ALA A 293 -0.53 -14.33 3.09
N ARG A 294 -0.26 -15.52 3.62
CA ARG A 294 -1.24 -16.61 3.71
C ARG A 294 -1.76 -16.74 5.13
N VAL A 295 -3.06 -16.63 5.29
CA VAL A 295 -3.78 -16.79 6.56
C VAL A 295 -4.62 -18.06 6.48
N THR A 296 -4.43 -18.98 7.42
CA THR A 296 -5.05 -20.30 7.40
C THR A 296 -5.48 -20.75 8.79
N GLY A 297 -6.64 -21.39 8.85
CA GLY A 297 -7.20 -21.88 10.11
C GLY A 297 -7.87 -20.76 10.95
N ALA A 298 -8.79 -21.19 11.80
CA ALA A 298 -9.70 -20.29 12.50
C ALA A 298 -8.97 -19.22 13.33
N LYS A 299 -7.86 -19.58 13.98
CA LYS A 299 -7.11 -18.63 14.83
C LYS A 299 -6.52 -17.52 13.98
N GLU A 300 -5.78 -17.85 12.92
CA GLU A 300 -5.12 -16.84 12.08
C GLU A 300 -6.14 -15.97 11.34
N VAL A 301 -7.31 -16.51 10.97
CA VAL A 301 -8.39 -15.73 10.35
C VAL A 301 -8.98 -14.72 11.33
N LEU A 302 -9.09 -15.06 12.60
CA LEU A 302 -9.54 -14.13 13.65
C LEU A 302 -8.48 -13.06 13.99
N GLU A 303 -7.21 -13.33 13.75
CA GLU A 303 -6.06 -12.45 13.99
C GLU A 303 -5.53 -11.80 12.69
N LEU A 304 -6.31 -11.80 11.61
CA LEU A 304 -5.90 -11.33 10.28
C LEU A 304 -5.50 -9.86 10.27
N GLY A 305 -6.12 -9.05 11.10
CA GLY A 305 -5.82 -7.62 11.24
C GLY A 305 -4.36 -7.36 11.65
N GLU A 306 -3.83 -8.18 12.55
CA GLU A 306 -2.44 -8.12 12.98
C GLU A 306 -1.47 -8.30 11.79
N TYR A 307 -1.77 -9.26 10.91
CA TYR A 307 -0.94 -9.51 9.73
C TYR A 307 -1.01 -8.36 8.73
N LEU A 308 -2.19 -7.77 8.53
CA LEU A 308 -2.34 -6.60 7.64
C LEU A 308 -1.59 -5.38 8.16
N LEU A 309 -1.66 -5.10 9.46
CA LEU A 309 -0.85 -4.03 10.07
C LEU A 309 0.64 -4.27 9.86
N TYR A 310 1.10 -5.51 10.05
CA TYR A 310 2.50 -5.87 9.86
C TYR A 310 2.95 -5.69 8.41
N ILE A 311 2.16 -6.16 7.44
CA ILE A 311 2.45 -5.99 6.01
C ILE A 311 2.45 -4.51 5.64
N GLN A 312 1.51 -3.72 6.17
CA GLN A 312 1.47 -2.27 5.95
C GLN A 312 2.72 -1.58 6.50
N ASN A 313 3.15 -1.93 7.69
CA ASN A 313 4.39 -1.42 8.29
C ASN A 313 5.61 -1.78 7.43
N GLN A 314 5.77 -3.05 7.04
CA GLN A 314 6.84 -3.47 6.14
C GLN A 314 6.82 -2.67 4.84
N GLY A 315 5.64 -2.53 4.24
CA GLY A 315 5.47 -1.76 3.04
C GLY A 315 5.93 -0.31 3.20
N GLN A 316 5.57 0.34 4.27
CA GLN A 316 5.96 1.72 4.55
C GLN A 316 7.46 1.88 4.82
N MET A 317 8.08 0.91 5.48
CA MET A 317 9.53 0.91 5.68
C MET A 317 10.31 0.78 4.37
N MET A 318 9.71 0.20 3.33
CA MET A 318 10.31 0.05 2.00
C MET A 318 10.06 1.25 1.09
N ALA A 319 9.26 2.21 1.47
CA ALA A 319 8.87 3.35 0.66
C ALA A 319 9.04 4.66 1.41
N SER A 320 9.38 5.72 0.67
CA SER A 320 9.21 7.07 1.18
C SER A 320 7.82 7.58 0.78
N PRO A 321 6.99 7.95 1.73
CA PRO A 321 5.60 8.31 1.47
C PRO A 321 5.42 9.57 0.61
N LEU A 322 6.31 10.54 0.70
CA LEU A 322 6.23 11.79 -0.08
C LEU A 322 6.94 11.70 -1.43
N ALA A 323 7.56 10.59 -1.69
CA ALA A 323 8.30 10.41 -2.90
C ALA A 323 7.56 9.52 -3.88
N ILE A 324 8.10 9.47 -5.08
CA ILE A 324 7.70 8.56 -6.14
C ILE A 324 7.41 7.18 -5.54
N PRO A 325 6.29 6.56 -5.90
CA PRO A 325 5.99 5.21 -5.47
C PRO A 325 7.23 4.35 -5.66
N CYS A 326 7.69 3.86 -4.59
CA CYS A 326 8.93 3.22 -4.32
C CYS A 326 9.39 2.25 -5.36
N ILE A 327 10.53 1.72 -5.11
CA ILE A 327 11.04 0.51 -5.72
C ILE A 327 9.88 -0.46 -5.92
N TYR A 328 9.58 -0.75 -7.19
CA TYR A 328 8.53 -1.67 -7.61
C TYR A 328 7.08 -1.18 -7.42
N GLY A 329 6.85 0.13 -7.31
CA GLY A 329 5.49 0.65 -7.09
C GLY A 329 4.85 0.15 -5.81
N ALA A 330 5.65 -0.42 -4.91
CA ALA A 330 5.19 -0.97 -3.66
C ALA A 330 5.02 0.13 -2.64
N CYS A 331 4.07 -0.01 -1.76
CA CYS A 331 4.13 0.45 -0.38
C CYS A 331 3.42 1.75 -0.06
N THR A 332 3.13 2.60 -0.99
CA THR A 332 2.44 3.87 -0.73
C THR A 332 0.96 3.75 -1.05
N THR A 333 0.23 3.06 -0.21
CA THR A 333 -1.21 2.83 -0.39
C THR A 333 -1.96 2.93 0.92
N ASN A 334 -3.21 3.34 0.85
CA ASN A 334 -4.16 3.32 1.96
C ASN A 334 -5.16 2.16 1.85
N GLU A 335 -4.82 1.12 1.08
CA GLU A 335 -5.71 -0.01 0.84
C GLU A 335 -5.20 -1.28 1.51
N TRP A 336 -6.14 -2.02 2.13
CA TRP A 336 -5.94 -3.42 2.50
C TRP A 336 -6.80 -4.32 1.64
N VAL A 337 -6.27 -5.51 1.38
CA VAL A 337 -6.85 -6.46 0.43
C VAL A 337 -6.86 -7.85 1.02
N VAL A 338 -8.01 -8.49 0.97
CA VAL A 338 -8.18 -9.90 1.29
C VAL A 338 -8.73 -10.62 0.07
N ARG A 339 -8.10 -11.73 -0.29
CA ARG A 339 -8.47 -12.58 -1.41
C ARG A 339 -8.70 -14.02 -0.95
N GLU A 340 -9.53 -14.75 -1.67
CA GLU A 340 -9.56 -16.21 -1.50
C GLU A 340 -8.17 -16.77 -1.82
N PHE A 341 -7.75 -17.74 -1.04
CA PHE A 341 -6.49 -18.43 -1.30
C PHE A 341 -6.68 -19.47 -2.41
N ILE A 342 -5.86 -19.39 -3.45
CA ILE A 342 -5.86 -20.36 -4.54
C ILE A 342 -4.94 -21.52 -4.14
N HIS A 343 -5.53 -22.65 -3.76
CA HIS A 343 -4.78 -23.84 -3.40
C HIS A 343 -4.04 -24.42 -4.60
N ASP A 344 -2.80 -24.84 -4.38
CA ASP A 344 -2.01 -25.49 -5.41
C ASP A 344 -2.57 -26.87 -5.73
N VAL A 345 -2.92 -27.10 -7.01
CA VAL A 345 -3.50 -28.38 -7.48
C VAL A 345 -2.47 -29.32 -8.11
N GLU A 346 -1.21 -28.86 -8.22
CA GLU A 346 -0.16 -29.59 -8.94
C GLU A 346 0.91 -30.17 -8.02
N GLY A 347 0.88 -29.86 -6.72
CA GLY A 347 1.90 -30.29 -5.78
C GLY A 347 3.26 -29.64 -6.04
N ASN A 348 3.26 -28.36 -6.45
CA ASN A 348 4.50 -27.62 -6.72
C ASN A 348 5.35 -27.48 -5.45
N PRO A 349 6.68 -27.47 -5.58
CA PRO A 349 7.53 -27.18 -4.44
C PRO A 349 7.32 -25.76 -3.92
N HIS A 350 7.71 -25.50 -2.68
CA HIS A 350 7.53 -24.20 -2.05
C HIS A 350 8.85 -23.46 -1.90
N ILE A 351 8.80 -22.16 -2.16
CA ILE A 351 9.85 -21.17 -1.87
C ILE A 351 9.30 -20.08 -0.94
N TYR A 352 10.16 -19.17 -0.48
CA TYR A 352 9.75 -18.04 0.36
C TYR A 352 8.89 -18.44 1.57
N LYS A 353 9.30 -19.54 2.24
CA LYS A 353 8.63 -20.03 3.45
C LYS A 353 7.15 -20.42 3.24
N GLY A 354 6.84 -21.05 2.11
CA GLY A 354 5.53 -21.67 1.91
C GLY A 354 4.79 -21.27 0.63
N MET A 355 5.37 -20.44 -0.22
CA MET A 355 4.76 -20.04 -1.50
C MET A 355 4.94 -21.15 -2.54
N PRO A 356 3.86 -21.73 -3.10
CA PRO A 356 3.97 -22.71 -4.18
C PRO A 356 4.61 -22.09 -5.42
N LEU A 357 5.61 -22.75 -5.97
CA LEU A 357 6.35 -22.30 -7.15
C LEU A 357 5.60 -22.68 -8.42
N ARG A 358 4.59 -21.89 -8.77
CA ARG A 358 3.76 -22.07 -9.95
C ARG A 358 4.37 -21.38 -11.17
N THR A 359 3.94 -21.81 -12.37
CA THR A 359 4.29 -21.07 -13.59
C THR A 359 3.54 -19.75 -13.59
N GLU A 360 4.28 -18.67 -13.73
CA GLU A 360 3.73 -17.32 -13.79
C GLU A 360 4.28 -16.58 -15.01
N TYR A 361 3.44 -15.72 -15.57
CA TYR A 361 3.72 -14.92 -16.75
C TYR A 361 3.59 -13.45 -16.38
N ARG A 362 4.56 -12.62 -16.74
CA ARG A 362 4.43 -11.16 -16.66
C ARG A 362 4.27 -10.60 -18.05
N VAL A 363 3.08 -10.12 -18.34
CA VAL A 363 2.69 -9.57 -19.66
C VAL A 363 2.61 -8.06 -19.57
N PHE A 364 3.29 -7.37 -20.46
CA PHE A 364 3.24 -5.91 -20.55
C PHE A 364 2.26 -5.49 -21.65
N ILE A 365 1.35 -4.57 -21.30
CA ILE A 365 0.32 -4.08 -22.20
C ILE A 365 0.38 -2.56 -22.37
N ASP A 366 -0.10 -2.07 -23.53
CA ASP A 366 -0.35 -0.65 -23.79
C ASP A 366 -1.83 -0.47 -24.09
N CYS A 367 -2.56 0.17 -23.17
CA CYS A 367 -4.01 0.35 -23.30
C CYS A 367 -4.39 1.24 -24.47
N GLU A 368 -3.60 2.27 -24.78
CA GLU A 368 -3.84 3.18 -25.92
C GLU A 368 -3.53 2.51 -27.26
N ALA A 369 -2.48 1.70 -27.31
CA ALA A 369 -2.12 0.96 -28.51
C ALA A 369 -2.96 -0.31 -28.71
N GLY A 370 -3.69 -0.73 -27.68
CA GLY A 370 -4.54 -1.92 -27.72
C GLY A 370 -3.77 -3.22 -27.93
N LYS A 371 -2.53 -3.33 -27.44
CA LYS A 371 -1.67 -4.48 -27.71
C LYS A 371 -0.77 -4.86 -26.55
N VAL A 372 -0.30 -6.11 -26.57
CA VAL A 372 0.80 -6.58 -25.74
C VAL A 372 2.11 -6.02 -26.28
N ILE A 373 2.96 -5.49 -25.40
CA ILE A 373 4.24 -4.85 -25.74
C ILE A 373 5.45 -5.64 -25.23
N GLY A 374 5.24 -6.66 -24.41
CA GLY A 374 6.28 -7.55 -23.92
C GLY A 374 5.74 -8.68 -23.05
N ILE A 375 6.49 -9.75 -22.91
CA ILE A 375 6.18 -10.86 -22.01
C ILE A 375 7.48 -11.48 -21.50
N ASN A 376 7.51 -11.82 -20.22
CA ASN A 376 8.58 -12.59 -19.61
C ASN A 376 8.00 -13.69 -18.71
N PRO A 377 8.74 -14.80 -18.51
CA PRO A 377 8.46 -15.68 -17.39
C PRO A 377 8.69 -14.89 -16.09
N TYR A 378 7.75 -14.95 -15.16
CA TYR A 378 7.90 -14.26 -13.88
C TYR A 378 9.12 -14.76 -13.10
N TRP A 379 9.36 -16.05 -13.17
CA TRP A 379 10.52 -16.73 -12.59
C TRP A 379 11.67 -16.83 -13.60
N ASP A 380 12.07 -15.68 -14.15
CA ASP A 380 13.14 -15.59 -15.13
C ASP A 380 14.46 -16.15 -14.59
N PRO A 381 15.13 -17.07 -15.32
CA PRO A 381 16.34 -17.73 -14.83
C PRO A 381 17.49 -16.80 -14.51
N ASP A 382 17.67 -15.72 -15.29
CA ASP A 382 18.76 -14.78 -15.07
C ASP A 382 18.47 -13.90 -13.85
N VAL A 383 17.21 -13.52 -13.64
CA VAL A 383 16.78 -12.76 -12.46
C VAL A 383 16.91 -13.61 -11.21
N MET A 384 16.47 -14.87 -11.26
CA MET A 384 16.59 -15.79 -10.13
C MET A 384 18.05 -16.07 -9.77
N LYS A 385 18.90 -16.22 -10.78
CA LYS A 385 20.34 -16.40 -10.57
C LYS A 385 20.98 -15.15 -9.94
N LYS A 386 20.63 -13.96 -10.40
CA LYS A 386 21.11 -12.71 -9.80
C LYS A 386 20.65 -12.54 -8.35
N ARG A 387 19.40 -12.90 -8.06
CA ARG A 387 18.78 -12.72 -6.74
C ARG A 387 19.32 -13.71 -5.70
N PHE A 388 19.56 -14.97 -6.08
CA PHE A 388 19.86 -16.06 -5.14
C PHE A 388 21.13 -16.84 -5.46
N GLY A 389 21.69 -16.71 -6.65
CA GLY A 389 22.79 -17.54 -7.14
C GLY A 389 24.18 -16.94 -7.02
N HIS A 390 24.28 -15.65 -6.70
CA HIS A 390 25.55 -14.99 -6.44
C HIS A 390 25.81 -14.94 -4.95
N GLU A 391 26.93 -15.54 -4.56
CA GLU A 391 27.47 -15.58 -3.23
C GLU A 391 26.38 -15.66 -2.16
N PRO A 392 26.16 -16.82 -1.58
CA PRO A 392 25.18 -16.90 -0.52
C PRO A 392 25.54 -15.79 0.44
N ASP A 393 24.65 -14.83 0.62
CA ASP A 393 24.69 -14.02 1.80
C ASP A 393 24.79 -15.02 2.94
N ALA A 394 25.98 -15.09 3.56
CA ALA A 394 26.28 -16.10 4.58
C ALA A 394 25.28 -16.01 5.75
N ASN A 395 24.50 -14.93 5.79
CA ASN A 395 23.48 -14.63 6.79
C ASN A 395 22.06 -15.04 6.39
N SER A 396 21.81 -15.49 5.16
CA SER A 396 20.48 -15.94 4.73
C SER A 396 20.47 -17.34 4.11
N PRO A 397 20.51 -18.39 4.95
CA PRO A 397 20.46 -19.78 4.46
C PRO A 397 19.19 -20.10 3.65
N HIS A 398 18.12 -19.32 3.80
CA HIS A 398 16.87 -19.49 3.07
C HIS A 398 16.98 -19.15 1.58
N GLN A 399 17.79 -18.16 1.22
CA GLN A 399 17.95 -17.78 -0.20
C GLN A 399 18.62 -18.88 -1.01
N VAL A 400 19.65 -19.51 -0.46
CA VAL A 400 20.31 -20.65 -1.12
C VAL A 400 19.38 -21.84 -1.27
N HIS A 401 18.59 -22.12 -0.23
CA HIS A 401 17.62 -23.23 -0.25
C HIS A 401 16.53 -22.98 -1.31
N ASP A 402 15.97 -21.80 -1.35
CA ASP A 402 14.96 -21.42 -2.34
C ASP A 402 15.50 -21.48 -3.76
N TYR A 403 16.78 -21.10 -3.99
CA TYR A 403 17.41 -21.23 -5.29
C TYR A 403 17.61 -22.67 -5.73
N ILE A 404 17.98 -23.55 -4.83
CA ILE A 404 18.11 -24.99 -5.13
C ILE A 404 16.75 -25.56 -5.54
N ILE A 405 15.68 -25.24 -4.82
CA ILE A 405 14.32 -25.64 -5.16
C ILE A 405 13.93 -25.11 -6.53
N TYR A 406 14.17 -23.82 -6.77
CA TYR A 406 13.91 -23.18 -8.06
C TYR A 406 14.65 -23.91 -9.19
N LYS A 407 15.97 -24.13 -9.05
CA LYS A 407 16.76 -24.82 -10.07
C LYS A 407 16.28 -26.23 -10.39
N ALA A 408 15.87 -26.96 -9.40
CA ALA A 408 15.28 -28.29 -9.59
C ALA A 408 13.93 -28.26 -10.33
N HIS A 409 13.23 -27.12 -10.30
CA HIS A 409 11.90 -26.95 -10.90
C HIS A 409 11.91 -26.09 -12.20
N GLU A 410 13.02 -25.46 -12.53
CA GLU A 410 13.17 -24.51 -13.63
C GLU A 410 12.74 -25.06 -14.98
N GLU A 411 13.09 -26.32 -15.29
CA GLU A 411 12.74 -26.96 -16.57
C GLU A 411 11.22 -27.04 -16.74
N LYS A 412 10.48 -27.40 -15.69
CA LYS A 412 9.00 -27.42 -15.71
C LYS A 412 8.43 -26.02 -15.92
N LEU A 413 8.94 -25.03 -15.19
CA LEU A 413 8.48 -23.65 -15.29
C LEU A 413 8.68 -23.09 -16.71
N MET A 414 9.89 -23.26 -17.25
CA MET A 414 10.22 -22.75 -18.59
C MET A 414 9.53 -23.53 -19.69
N GLY A 415 9.43 -24.84 -19.56
CA GLY A 415 8.69 -25.68 -20.52
C GLY A 415 7.23 -25.26 -20.62
N ARG A 416 6.55 -25.05 -19.49
CA ARG A 416 5.16 -24.58 -19.45
C ARG A 416 5.03 -23.15 -19.98
N TYR A 417 5.95 -22.26 -19.60
CA TYR A 417 5.97 -20.90 -20.12
C TYR A 417 6.03 -20.91 -21.65
N HIS A 418 6.96 -21.63 -22.27
CA HIS A 418 7.10 -21.72 -23.71
C HIS A 418 5.89 -22.35 -24.39
N THR A 419 5.23 -23.32 -23.74
CA THR A 419 4.02 -23.95 -24.27
C THR A 419 2.82 -23.02 -24.29
N HIS A 420 2.64 -22.18 -23.25
CA HIS A 420 1.40 -21.43 -23.07
C HIS A 420 1.53 -19.92 -23.30
N LYS A 421 2.75 -19.36 -23.46
CA LYS A 421 2.94 -17.90 -23.58
C LYS A 421 2.09 -17.27 -24.71
N ASP A 422 1.99 -17.92 -25.84
CA ASP A 422 1.26 -17.36 -26.99
C ASP A 422 -0.25 -17.32 -26.75
N ILE A 423 -0.82 -18.33 -26.11
CA ILE A 423 -2.24 -18.33 -25.76
C ILE A 423 -2.53 -17.32 -24.66
N VAL A 424 -1.62 -17.13 -23.68
CA VAL A 424 -1.74 -16.10 -22.66
C VAL A 424 -1.70 -14.71 -23.31
N VAL A 425 -0.73 -14.44 -24.18
CA VAL A 425 -0.62 -13.17 -24.92
C VAL A 425 -1.88 -12.88 -25.71
N ASN A 426 -2.34 -13.83 -26.51
CA ASN A 426 -3.52 -13.63 -27.36
C ASN A 426 -4.79 -13.32 -26.54
N ASN A 427 -5.00 -14.01 -25.43
CA ASN A 427 -6.15 -13.75 -24.57
C ASN A 427 -6.02 -12.43 -23.77
N ILE A 428 -4.83 -12.05 -23.32
CA ILE A 428 -4.61 -10.73 -22.71
C ILE A 428 -4.88 -9.63 -23.76
N GLU A 429 -4.32 -9.76 -24.97
CA GLU A 429 -4.49 -8.75 -26.03
C GLU A 429 -5.97 -8.55 -26.39
N ALA A 430 -6.73 -9.64 -26.44
CA ALA A 430 -8.18 -9.58 -26.68
C ALA A 430 -8.95 -8.83 -25.58
N MET A 431 -8.45 -8.77 -24.35
CA MET A 431 -9.08 -8.08 -23.22
C MET A 431 -8.73 -6.58 -23.14
N ILE A 432 -7.64 -6.12 -23.77
CA ILE A 432 -7.18 -4.74 -23.65
C ILE A 432 -8.26 -3.71 -24.05
N PRO A 433 -9.00 -3.88 -25.17
CA PRO A 433 -10.05 -2.94 -25.54
C PRO A 433 -11.13 -2.78 -24.46
N ASP A 434 -11.52 -3.86 -23.80
CA ASP A 434 -12.52 -3.82 -22.72
C ASP A 434 -11.98 -3.13 -21.47
N MET A 435 -10.74 -3.41 -21.10
CA MET A 435 -10.07 -2.70 -19.99
C MET A 435 -9.96 -1.20 -20.27
N ALA A 436 -9.58 -0.82 -21.50
CA ALA A 436 -9.48 0.58 -21.91
C ALA A 436 -10.85 1.27 -21.93
N ALA A 437 -11.89 0.59 -22.43
CA ALA A 437 -13.27 1.09 -22.42
C ALA A 437 -13.80 1.30 -20.99
N SER A 438 -13.29 0.55 -20.03
CA SER A 438 -13.59 0.69 -18.59
C SER A 438 -12.72 1.74 -17.90
N GLY A 439 -11.94 2.53 -18.65
CA GLY A 439 -11.17 3.66 -18.15
C GLY A 439 -9.71 3.37 -17.77
N LEU A 440 -9.21 2.16 -18.00
CA LEU A 440 -7.79 1.86 -17.78
C LEU A 440 -6.95 2.50 -18.89
N THR A 441 -5.97 3.32 -18.51
CA THR A 441 -5.08 4.05 -19.41
C THR A 441 -3.62 3.78 -19.10
N GLY A 442 -2.73 3.99 -20.07
CA GLY A 442 -1.28 3.84 -19.88
C GLY A 442 -0.80 2.41 -20.12
N GLN A 443 0.40 2.15 -19.64
CA GLN A 443 1.06 0.86 -19.81
C GLN A 443 1.12 0.11 -18.47
N TRP A 444 0.81 -1.19 -18.51
CA TRP A 444 0.71 -2.02 -17.31
C TRP A 444 1.48 -3.33 -17.47
N SER A 445 1.98 -3.85 -16.38
CA SER A 445 2.31 -5.28 -16.25
C SER A 445 1.09 -6.01 -15.70
N VAL A 446 0.82 -7.17 -16.24
CA VAL A 446 -0.26 -8.08 -15.83
C VAL A 446 0.38 -9.40 -15.44
N ASP A 447 0.20 -9.80 -14.19
CA ASP A 447 0.74 -11.06 -13.67
C ASP A 447 -0.31 -12.16 -13.77
N VAL A 448 0.00 -13.18 -14.56
CA VAL A 448 -0.83 -14.36 -14.76
C VAL A 448 -0.18 -15.56 -14.10
N MET A 449 -0.93 -16.24 -13.24
CA MET A 449 -0.52 -17.48 -12.56
C MET A 449 -1.26 -18.67 -13.15
N GLN A 450 -0.54 -19.68 -13.53
CA GLN A 450 -1.11 -20.96 -13.99
C GLN A 450 -1.20 -21.95 -12.82
N ASN A 451 -2.37 -22.55 -12.63
CA ASN A 451 -2.65 -23.56 -11.59
C ASN A 451 -3.44 -24.73 -12.23
N GLY A 452 -2.75 -25.77 -12.61
CA GLY A 452 -3.31 -26.80 -13.49
C GLY A 452 -3.61 -26.24 -14.87
N ASP A 453 -4.86 -26.40 -15.30
CA ASP A 453 -5.36 -25.87 -16.57
C ASP A 453 -5.96 -24.45 -16.45
N ASP A 454 -6.06 -23.95 -15.23
CA ASP A 454 -6.63 -22.63 -14.95
C ASP A 454 -5.57 -21.52 -14.97
N PHE A 455 -5.93 -20.37 -15.52
CA PHE A 455 -5.10 -19.16 -15.55
C PHE A 455 -5.75 -18.05 -14.74
N TYR A 456 -5.04 -17.54 -13.73
CA TYR A 456 -5.50 -16.50 -12.84
C TYR A 456 -4.72 -15.20 -13.08
N ILE A 457 -5.40 -14.09 -13.31
CA ILE A 457 -4.76 -12.77 -13.22
C ILE A 457 -4.71 -12.40 -11.74
N ILE A 458 -3.51 -12.31 -11.21
CA ILE A 458 -3.29 -12.15 -9.77
C ILE A 458 -2.81 -10.76 -9.35
N ASP A 459 -2.17 -10.01 -10.26
CA ASP A 459 -1.71 -8.65 -9.95
C ASP A 459 -1.55 -7.82 -11.22
N MET A 460 -1.58 -6.49 -11.05
CA MET A 460 -1.20 -5.53 -12.08
C MET A 460 -0.40 -4.39 -11.44
N ALA A 461 0.52 -3.82 -12.21
CA ALA A 461 1.29 -2.65 -11.81
C ALA A 461 1.65 -1.81 -13.04
N LEU A 462 2.01 -0.55 -12.84
CA LEU A 462 2.49 0.31 -13.91
C LEU A 462 3.75 -0.28 -14.55
N ALA A 463 3.78 -0.38 -15.87
CA ALA A 463 4.85 -1.04 -16.61
C ALA A 463 6.23 -0.45 -16.33
N ALA A 464 6.33 0.88 -16.27
CA ALA A 464 7.60 1.60 -16.08
C ALA A 464 8.27 1.33 -14.73
N THR A 465 7.50 0.93 -13.70
CA THR A 465 7.99 0.61 -12.36
C THR A 465 7.99 -0.88 -12.04
N SER A 466 7.59 -1.72 -13.00
CA SER A 466 7.55 -3.17 -12.83
C SER A 466 8.90 -3.81 -13.11
N ALA A 467 9.24 -4.85 -12.32
CA ALA A 467 10.37 -5.70 -12.64
C ALA A 467 10.17 -6.40 -13.99
N LEU A 468 11.28 -6.79 -14.64
CA LEU A 468 11.30 -7.45 -15.94
C LEU A 468 10.80 -6.57 -17.10
N SER A 469 10.68 -5.27 -16.92
CA SER A 469 10.30 -4.33 -17.98
C SER A 469 11.34 -4.24 -19.11
N GLU A 470 12.52 -4.79 -18.93
CA GLU A 470 13.58 -4.85 -19.94
C GLU A 470 13.18 -5.68 -21.19
N CYS A 471 12.15 -6.53 -21.09
CA CYS A 471 11.59 -7.23 -22.25
C CYS A 471 10.79 -6.30 -23.17
N VAL A 472 10.40 -5.12 -22.71
CA VAL A 472 9.74 -4.11 -23.52
C VAL A 472 10.82 -3.24 -24.18
N PRO A 473 10.76 -3.03 -25.51
CA PRO A 473 11.68 -2.13 -26.18
C PRO A 473 11.66 -0.73 -25.57
N LYS A 474 12.86 -0.14 -25.38
CA LYS A 474 13.01 1.15 -24.68
C LYS A 474 12.30 2.33 -25.34
N ASP A 475 12.09 2.26 -26.63
CA ASP A 475 11.35 3.25 -27.43
C ASP A 475 9.83 3.08 -27.32
N ILE A 476 9.37 1.94 -26.82
CA ILE A 476 7.96 1.64 -26.59
C ILE A 476 7.57 1.91 -25.14
N LEU A 477 8.45 1.58 -24.19
CA LEU A 477 8.16 1.78 -22.77
C LEU A 477 8.11 3.28 -22.46
N LYS A 478 6.93 3.74 -22.06
CA LYS A 478 6.68 5.14 -21.69
C LYS A 478 7.02 5.31 -20.22
N ALA A 479 7.77 6.37 -19.91
CA ALA A 479 7.88 6.80 -18.51
C ALA A 479 6.48 7.17 -18.01
N GLU A 480 6.12 6.68 -16.84
CA GLU A 480 4.88 7.11 -16.20
C GLU A 480 4.99 8.61 -15.94
N LYS A 481 4.01 9.37 -16.41
CA LYS A 481 3.89 10.75 -15.99
C LYS A 481 3.47 10.72 -14.54
N GLU A 482 4.25 11.34 -13.70
CA GLU A 482 3.97 11.46 -12.27
C GLU A 482 2.81 12.44 -12.05
N ASP A 483 1.63 12.09 -12.52
CA ASP A 483 0.41 12.94 -12.43
C ASP A 483 -0.08 13.09 -10.97
N TRP A 484 0.45 12.29 -10.07
CA TRP A 484 0.14 12.38 -8.64
C TRP A 484 1.05 13.38 -7.90
N LEU A 485 2.25 13.67 -8.42
CA LEU A 485 2.99 14.83 -7.98
C LEU A 485 2.29 16.07 -8.51
N PRO A 486 1.88 17.01 -7.65
CA PRO A 486 1.38 18.28 -8.14
C PRO A 486 2.44 18.88 -9.05
N ARG A 487 2.07 19.23 -10.27
CA ARG A 487 2.93 19.99 -11.15
C ARG A 487 3.10 21.37 -10.56
N LEU A 488 4.09 21.48 -9.68
CA LEU A 488 4.41 22.71 -8.96
C LEU A 488 4.92 23.83 -9.89
N THR A 489 5.08 23.53 -11.18
CA THR A 489 5.76 24.39 -12.15
C THR A 489 4.89 24.91 -13.29
N GLU A 490 3.66 24.46 -13.46
CA GLU A 490 2.79 25.11 -14.42
C GLU A 490 2.28 26.43 -13.84
N LYS A 491 3.04 27.51 -14.05
CA LYS A 491 2.45 28.85 -14.02
C LYS A 491 1.24 28.80 -14.92
N LYS A 492 0.03 28.92 -14.37
CA LYS A 492 -1.16 29.24 -15.17
C LYS A 492 -0.77 30.43 -16.04
N GLY A 493 -0.67 30.20 -17.34
CA GLY A 493 -0.39 31.25 -18.29
C GLY A 493 -1.34 32.40 -18.06
N ALA A 494 -0.78 33.61 -18.11
CA ALA A 494 -1.49 34.85 -18.01
C ALA A 494 -2.53 35.00 -19.12
#